data_0c568a733b6db37a3b21a0763e81469e
#
_entry.id   0c568a733b6db37a3b21a0763e81469e
#
_cell.length_a   1.000
_cell.length_b   1.000
_cell.length_c   1.000
_cell.angle_alpha   90.00
_cell.angle_beta   90.00
_cell.angle_gamma   90.00
#
_symmetry.space_group_name_H-M   'P 1'
#
loop_
_entity.id
_entity.type
_entity.pdbx_description
1 polymer ?
#
loop_
_entity_poly.entity_id
_entity_poly.type
_entity_poly.pdbx_seq_one_letter_code
_entity_poly.pdbx_strand_id
1 'polypeptide(L)'
;RHWSEGKPRDELVVDFGEVSGAPLPCVYVPGENDDYDYALTAIPGEALRLLYEKFGARLLEANVRSFLSVKGKGVNAGIQGTLRSAPGRFMAYNNGIVIVADEMRFGTPGDGSTGIAWLKGLQIVNGGQTTASIYFAKKKFPETDLSKVRVPAKIIVMKAQDSAKEEALVSDISRFANSQNAVRQSDLSANKPFHVEVEKLSLSVYCPDGVGRWFYERAAGSYNTMLAREGTTPARLKALKEAIPPARRITKTDLAKYVTAW
;
A
#
# COMPACT_ATOMS: atom_id res chain seq x y z
N ARG A 1 18.09 9.01 14.02
CA ARG A 1 17.43 8.22 15.10
C ARG A 1 15.92 8.42 15.14
N HIS A 2 15.10 8.28 14.06
CA HIS A 2 13.62 8.31 14.14
C HIS A 2 12.94 7.62 12.96
N TRP A 3 13.55 6.58 12.39
CA TRP A 3 12.97 5.88 11.23
C TRP A 3 12.51 4.45 11.51
N SER A 4 12.52 3.99 12.75
CA SER A 4 12.24 2.59 13.10
C SER A 4 11.05 2.35 14.01
N GLU A 5 10.39 3.39 14.47
CA GLU A 5 9.08 3.24 15.12
C GLU A 5 8.04 3.73 14.13
N GLY A 6 7.34 2.77 13.51
CA GLY A 6 6.14 3.12 12.76
C GLY A 6 5.26 3.96 13.68
N LYS A 7 4.87 5.15 13.25
CA LYS A 7 3.89 5.92 14.00
C LYS A 7 2.65 5.07 14.15
N PRO A 8 1.98 5.08 15.31
CA PRO A 8 0.79 4.30 15.55
C PRO A 8 -0.25 4.52 14.44
N ARG A 9 -0.98 3.48 14.09
CA ARG A 9 -2.11 3.54 13.12
C ARG A 9 -3.10 4.64 13.49
N ASP A 10 -3.24 4.93 14.77
CA ASP A 10 -4.09 5.98 15.33
C ASP A 10 -3.91 7.38 14.75
N GLU A 11 -2.77 7.66 14.13
CA GLU A 11 -2.50 8.96 13.50
C GLU A 11 -3.05 9.10 12.07
N LEU A 12 -3.55 8.02 11.46
CA LEU A 12 -4.13 8.05 10.12
C LEU A 12 -5.63 8.32 10.19
N VAL A 13 -5.98 9.59 10.23
CA VAL A 13 -7.38 10.05 10.21
C VAL A 13 -7.72 10.59 8.82
N VAL A 14 -8.83 10.12 8.27
CA VAL A 14 -9.36 10.53 6.98
C VAL A 14 -10.78 11.04 7.16
N ASP A 15 -11.00 12.31 6.85
CA ASP A 15 -12.32 12.92 6.74
C ASP A 15 -12.72 12.99 5.25
N PHE A 16 -13.80 12.31 4.90
CA PHE A 16 -14.27 12.30 3.51
C PHE A 16 -14.97 13.59 3.11
N GLY A 17 -15.45 14.37 4.06
CA GLY A 17 -15.89 15.73 3.77
C GLY A 17 -14.76 16.59 3.20
N GLU A 18 -13.54 16.45 3.75
CA GLU A 18 -12.36 17.17 3.27
C GLU A 18 -11.83 16.63 1.92
N VAL A 19 -11.74 15.32 1.76
CA VAL A 19 -11.07 14.71 0.59
C VAL A 19 -12.01 14.41 -0.58
N SER A 20 -13.33 14.34 -0.35
CA SER A 20 -14.34 14.01 -1.36
C SER A 20 -15.44 15.05 -1.46
N GLY A 21 -15.48 16.05 -0.56
CA GLY A 21 -16.52 17.07 -0.49
C GLY A 21 -17.80 16.61 0.22
N ALA A 22 -17.97 15.32 0.49
CA ALA A 22 -19.13 14.75 1.20
C ALA A 22 -18.79 13.36 1.76
N PRO A 23 -19.57 12.83 2.73
CA PRO A 23 -19.51 11.43 3.14
C PRO A 23 -19.68 10.50 1.93
N LEU A 24 -18.98 9.37 1.94
CA LEU A 24 -19.05 8.38 0.87
C LEU A 24 -20.30 7.50 1.04
N PRO A 25 -21.22 7.44 0.09
CA PRO A 25 -22.34 6.50 0.13
C PRO A 25 -21.83 5.08 0.30
N CYS A 26 -22.44 4.30 1.19
CA CYS A 26 -22.00 2.94 1.47
C CYS A 26 -23.16 2.00 1.74
N VAL A 27 -22.90 0.70 1.54
CA VAL A 27 -23.69 -0.39 2.10
C VAL A 27 -22.94 -0.90 3.31
N TYR A 28 -23.52 -0.68 4.49
CA TYR A 28 -22.96 -1.17 5.75
C TYR A 28 -23.52 -2.54 6.08
N VAL A 29 -22.66 -3.46 6.49
CA VAL A 29 -23.04 -4.82 6.90
C VAL A 29 -22.38 -5.12 8.25
N PRO A 30 -23.18 -5.28 9.32
CA PRO A 30 -22.66 -5.73 10.61
C PRO A 30 -22.02 -7.11 10.46
N GLY A 31 -20.89 -7.34 11.11
CA GLY A 31 -20.29 -8.66 11.19
C GLY A 31 -21.12 -9.60 12.05
N GLU A 32 -21.14 -10.88 11.71
CA GLU A 32 -21.83 -11.93 12.49
C GLU A 32 -21.14 -12.19 13.84
N ASN A 33 -19.83 -11.93 13.89
CA ASN A 33 -19.00 -12.04 15.09
C ASN A 33 -18.61 -10.65 15.58
N ASP A 34 -18.22 -10.52 16.84
CA ASP A 34 -17.77 -9.27 17.44
C ASP A 34 -16.33 -8.85 17.02
N ASP A 35 -15.80 -9.44 15.94
CA ASP A 35 -14.45 -9.18 15.49
C ASP A 35 -14.34 -7.93 14.60
N TYR A 36 -15.29 -7.75 13.68
CA TYR A 36 -15.32 -6.64 12.73
C TYR A 36 -16.70 -6.41 12.12
N ASP A 37 -16.93 -5.18 11.64
CA ASP A 37 -18.00 -4.84 10.70
C ASP A 37 -17.40 -4.51 9.33
N TYR A 38 -18.22 -4.41 8.28
CA TYR A 38 -17.73 -3.99 6.97
C TYR A 38 -18.72 -3.10 6.22
N ALA A 39 -18.13 -2.29 5.35
CA ALA A 39 -18.87 -1.42 4.44
C ALA A 39 -18.33 -1.58 3.03
N LEU A 40 -19.23 -1.49 2.07
CA LEU A 40 -18.89 -1.45 0.64
C LEU A 40 -19.17 -0.05 0.11
N THR A 41 -18.20 0.50 -0.60
CA THR A 41 -18.31 1.86 -1.18
C THR A 41 -17.53 1.97 -2.48
N ALA A 42 -17.66 3.10 -3.15
CA ALA A 42 -16.87 3.50 -4.30
C ALA A 42 -16.13 4.79 -3.99
N ILE A 43 -14.82 4.70 -3.80
CA ILE A 43 -14.00 5.87 -3.44
C ILE A 43 -13.66 6.66 -4.71
N PRO A 44 -13.86 7.99 -4.74
CA PRO A 44 -13.42 8.82 -5.85
C PRO A 44 -11.90 8.73 -6.07
N GLY A 45 -11.48 8.66 -7.34
CA GLY A 45 -10.06 8.57 -7.68
C GLY A 45 -9.24 9.75 -7.16
N GLU A 46 -9.83 10.94 -7.15
CA GLU A 46 -9.18 12.13 -6.59
C GLU A 46 -8.98 12.03 -5.08
N ALA A 47 -9.93 11.46 -4.34
CA ALA A 47 -9.75 11.21 -2.90
C ALA A 47 -8.59 10.26 -2.63
N LEU A 48 -8.48 9.15 -3.36
CA LEU A 48 -7.34 8.23 -3.24
C LEU A 48 -6.01 8.90 -3.61
N ARG A 49 -5.99 9.75 -4.63
CA ARG A 49 -4.82 10.54 -4.99
C ARG A 49 -4.36 11.43 -3.85
N LEU A 50 -5.29 12.21 -3.27
CA LEU A 50 -5.01 13.09 -2.13
C LEU A 50 -4.54 12.33 -0.91
N LEU A 51 -5.16 11.18 -0.59
CA LEU A 51 -4.74 10.32 0.51
C LEU A 51 -3.31 9.82 0.30
N TYR A 52 -2.99 9.36 -0.92
CA TYR A 52 -1.63 8.90 -1.21
C TYR A 52 -0.60 10.04 -1.18
N GLU A 53 -0.98 11.24 -1.63
CA GLU A 53 -0.13 12.43 -1.54
C GLU A 53 0.17 12.81 -0.09
N LYS A 54 -0.83 12.76 0.79
CA LYS A 54 -0.72 13.13 2.21
C LYS A 54 0.04 12.09 3.03
N PHE A 55 -0.23 10.80 2.83
CA PHE A 55 0.25 9.73 3.71
C PHE A 55 1.28 8.80 3.05
N GLY A 56 1.35 8.78 1.72
CA GLY A 56 2.32 7.96 0.98
C GLY A 56 2.23 6.48 1.31
N ALA A 57 3.39 5.84 1.47
CA ALA A 57 3.50 4.42 1.78
C ALA A 57 2.90 4.03 3.15
N ARG A 58 2.62 4.99 4.04
CA ARG A 58 1.98 4.72 5.33
C ARG A 58 0.57 4.14 5.19
N LEU A 59 -0.14 4.48 4.10
CA LEU A 59 -1.43 3.85 3.77
C LEU A 59 -1.32 2.34 3.54
N LEU A 60 -0.11 1.80 3.38
CA LEU A 60 0.15 0.53 2.74
C LEU A 60 1.06 -0.38 3.59
N GLU A 61 1.26 -0.06 4.86
CA GLU A 61 2.23 -0.72 5.74
C GLU A 61 2.05 -2.24 5.84
N ALA A 62 0.82 -2.75 5.82
CA ALA A 62 0.58 -4.20 5.83
C ALA A 62 0.70 -4.85 4.45
N ASN A 63 0.57 -4.09 3.37
CA ASN A 63 0.64 -4.61 2.03
C ASN A 63 1.94 -4.21 1.34
N VAL A 64 3.00 -4.92 1.65
CA VAL A 64 4.35 -4.70 1.10
C VAL A 64 4.45 -5.12 -0.38
N ARG A 65 3.34 -5.30 -1.07
CA ARG A 65 3.39 -5.51 -2.52
C ARG A 65 3.75 -4.21 -3.20
N SER A 66 4.98 -4.20 -3.47
CA SER A 66 5.71 -3.24 -4.23
C SER A 66 4.88 -2.55 -5.33
N PHE A 67 4.68 -1.33 -5.12
CA PHE A 67 4.28 -0.32 -6.04
C PHE A 67 5.06 -0.17 -7.30
N LEU A 68 5.73 -1.13 -7.72
CA LEU A 68 7.08 -1.05 -8.10
C LEU A 68 7.39 -1.06 -9.53
N SER A 69 6.51 -0.93 -10.38
CA SER A 69 6.94 -0.49 -11.68
C SER A 69 5.84 0.31 -12.38
N VAL A 70 5.79 1.56 -12.02
CA VAL A 70 5.20 2.58 -12.89
C VAL A 70 5.85 2.57 -14.28
N LYS A 71 7.01 1.98 -14.38
CA LYS A 71 7.75 1.73 -15.64
C LYS A 71 7.54 0.31 -16.21
N GLY A 72 6.80 -0.57 -15.54
CA GLY A 72 6.65 -1.96 -15.93
C GLY A 72 5.60 -2.22 -16.98
N LYS A 73 5.85 -3.19 -17.80
CA LYS A 73 4.85 -3.89 -18.60
C LYS A 73 4.00 -4.74 -17.63
N GLY A 74 2.68 -4.62 -17.63
CA GLY A 74 1.81 -5.45 -16.81
C GLY A 74 0.60 -4.71 -16.23
N VAL A 75 0.16 -5.12 -15.04
CA VAL A 75 -1.06 -4.60 -14.39
C VAL A 75 -1.05 -3.08 -14.22
N ASN A 76 0.10 -2.50 -13.83
CA ASN A 76 0.23 -1.04 -13.67
C ASN A 76 0.07 -0.30 -15.00
N ALA A 77 0.57 -0.85 -16.11
CA ALA A 77 0.38 -0.27 -17.45
C ALA A 77 -1.10 -0.31 -17.85
N GLY A 78 -1.81 -1.39 -17.52
CA GLY A 78 -3.26 -1.51 -17.73
C GLY A 78 -4.05 -0.48 -16.93
N ILE A 79 -3.73 -0.29 -15.65
CA ILE A 79 -4.34 0.72 -14.79
C ILE A 79 -4.13 2.11 -15.38
N GLN A 80 -2.89 2.48 -15.73
CA GLN A 80 -2.58 3.78 -16.34
C GLN A 80 -3.29 3.97 -17.70
N GLY A 81 -3.33 2.92 -18.51
CA GLY A 81 -4.06 2.93 -19.78
C GLY A 81 -5.54 3.27 -19.58
N THR A 82 -6.21 2.59 -18.65
CA THR A 82 -7.62 2.85 -18.32
C THR A 82 -7.84 4.27 -17.80
N LEU A 83 -6.99 4.77 -16.90
CA LEU A 83 -7.08 6.12 -16.36
C LEU A 83 -7.02 7.20 -17.46
N ARG A 84 -6.23 6.97 -18.51
CA ARG A 84 -6.04 7.93 -19.61
C ARG A 84 -7.10 7.80 -20.71
N SER A 85 -7.46 6.59 -21.08
CA SER A 85 -8.31 6.35 -22.26
C SER A 85 -9.80 6.14 -21.93
N ALA A 86 -10.11 5.64 -20.73
CA ALA A 86 -11.47 5.28 -20.34
C ALA A 86 -11.71 5.43 -18.82
N PRO A 87 -11.52 6.64 -18.23
CA PRO A 87 -11.60 6.82 -16.76
C PRO A 87 -12.96 6.43 -16.20
N GLY A 88 -14.06 6.66 -16.91
CA GLY A 88 -15.40 6.25 -16.48
C GLY A 88 -15.64 4.73 -16.45
N ARG A 89 -14.76 3.93 -17.05
CA ARG A 89 -14.81 2.46 -17.00
C ARG A 89 -13.91 1.86 -15.90
N PHE A 90 -13.21 2.71 -15.17
CA PHE A 90 -12.23 2.26 -14.17
C PHE A 90 -12.84 1.33 -13.12
N MET A 91 -14.04 1.66 -12.64
CA MET A 91 -14.75 0.84 -11.64
C MET A 91 -15.08 -0.57 -12.16
N ALA A 92 -15.37 -0.72 -13.46
CA ALA A 92 -15.66 -2.02 -14.06
C ALA A 92 -14.40 -2.85 -14.35
N TYR A 93 -13.27 -2.20 -14.56
CA TYR A 93 -12.02 -2.86 -14.99
C TYR A 93 -11.04 -3.10 -13.84
N ASN A 94 -11.26 -2.50 -12.68
CA ASN A 94 -10.37 -2.62 -11.51
C ASN A 94 -11.01 -3.46 -10.42
N ASN A 95 -10.23 -4.34 -9.82
CA ASN A 95 -10.69 -5.21 -8.73
C ASN A 95 -10.96 -4.48 -7.42
N GLY A 96 -10.64 -3.18 -7.34
CA GLY A 96 -10.84 -2.37 -6.16
C GLY A 96 -9.75 -2.52 -5.12
N ILE A 97 -10.07 -2.05 -3.92
CA ILE A 97 -9.17 -2.05 -2.77
C ILE A 97 -9.85 -2.62 -1.54
N VAL A 98 -9.05 -3.16 -0.62
CA VAL A 98 -9.50 -3.58 0.70
C VAL A 98 -8.79 -2.71 1.73
N ILE A 99 -9.59 -2.10 2.60
CA ILE A 99 -9.16 -1.22 3.67
C ILE A 99 -9.52 -1.86 5.01
N VAL A 100 -8.62 -1.77 5.96
CA VAL A 100 -8.89 -2.01 7.38
C VAL A 100 -8.85 -0.67 8.09
N ALA A 101 -9.74 -0.44 9.06
CA ALA A 101 -9.78 0.75 9.88
C ALA A 101 -10.11 0.39 11.34
N ASP A 102 -9.62 1.18 12.28
CA ASP A 102 -9.88 0.99 13.71
C ASP A 102 -11.25 1.54 14.10
N GLU A 103 -11.65 2.68 13.50
CA GLU A 103 -12.93 3.31 13.75
C GLU A 103 -13.55 3.87 12.46
N MET A 104 -14.87 3.86 12.40
CA MET A 104 -15.65 4.48 11.32
C MET A 104 -16.78 5.33 11.92
N ARG A 105 -17.02 6.49 11.33
CA ARG A 105 -18.19 7.32 11.64
C ARG A 105 -19.06 7.49 10.41
N PHE A 106 -20.34 7.37 10.65
CA PHE A 106 -21.34 7.60 9.62
C PHE A 106 -21.61 9.10 9.42
N GLY A 107 -22.06 9.41 8.23
CA GLY A 107 -22.59 10.71 7.84
C GLY A 107 -23.67 10.53 6.80
N THR A 108 -24.35 11.62 6.46
CA THR A 108 -25.41 11.61 5.47
C THR A 108 -24.89 12.30 4.20
N PRO A 109 -24.67 11.57 3.10
CA PRO A 109 -24.43 12.17 1.79
C PRO A 109 -25.59 13.03 1.34
N GLY A 110 -25.39 13.85 0.31
CA GLY A 110 -26.42 14.76 -0.18
C GLY A 110 -27.69 14.10 -0.74
N ASP A 111 -27.65 12.79 -1.01
CA ASP A 111 -28.79 11.97 -1.44
C ASP A 111 -29.61 11.40 -0.28
N GLY A 112 -29.24 11.68 0.98
CA GLY A 112 -29.92 11.19 2.17
C GLY A 112 -29.62 9.75 2.55
N SER A 113 -28.72 9.06 1.82
CA SER A 113 -28.31 7.68 2.13
C SER A 113 -27.40 7.60 3.35
N THR A 114 -27.06 6.38 3.77
CA THR A 114 -25.98 6.16 4.74
C THR A 114 -24.64 6.28 4.05
N GLY A 115 -23.71 7.03 4.66
CA GLY A 115 -22.38 7.21 4.15
C GLY A 115 -21.31 7.15 5.23
N ILE A 116 -20.07 7.02 4.79
CA ILE A 116 -18.89 7.06 5.64
C ILE A 116 -18.37 8.50 5.65
N ALA A 117 -18.47 9.15 6.82
CA ALA A 117 -17.94 10.50 6.99
C ALA A 117 -16.43 10.48 7.31
N TRP A 118 -15.98 9.48 8.11
CA TRP A 118 -14.66 9.53 8.69
C TRP A 118 -14.14 8.13 9.02
N LEU A 119 -12.82 7.93 8.85
CA LEU A 119 -12.10 6.71 9.21
C LEU A 119 -10.85 7.08 10.04
N LYS A 120 -10.56 6.27 11.06
CA LYS A 120 -9.33 6.32 11.84
C LYS A 120 -8.56 5.01 11.73
N GLY A 121 -7.23 5.08 11.73
CA GLY A 121 -6.37 3.92 11.60
C GLY A 121 -6.44 3.23 10.23
N LEU A 122 -6.75 4.00 9.17
CA LEU A 122 -6.94 3.48 7.82
C LEU A 122 -5.66 2.82 7.30
N GLN A 123 -5.80 1.60 6.78
CA GLN A 123 -4.73 0.84 6.15
C GLN A 123 -5.26 0.07 4.93
N ILE A 124 -4.62 0.26 3.78
CA ILE A 124 -4.95 -0.48 2.56
C ILE A 124 -4.18 -1.81 2.58
N VAL A 125 -4.90 -2.91 2.73
CA VAL A 125 -4.34 -4.27 2.81
C VAL A 125 -4.36 -5.02 1.47
N ASN A 126 -5.14 -4.51 0.49
CA ASN A 126 -5.12 -4.98 -0.89
C ASN A 126 -5.41 -3.80 -1.83
N GLY A 127 -4.87 -3.84 -3.06
CA GLY A 127 -5.09 -2.80 -4.07
C GLY A 127 -4.18 -1.58 -3.90
N GLY A 128 -3.11 -1.66 -3.14
CA GLY A 128 -2.13 -0.59 -3.01
C GLY A 128 -1.53 -0.14 -4.34
N GLN A 129 -1.38 -1.07 -5.30
CA GLN A 129 -0.95 -0.74 -6.67
C GLN A 129 -1.95 0.19 -7.38
N THR A 130 -3.25 -0.02 -7.18
CA THR A 130 -4.30 0.84 -7.73
C THR A 130 -4.15 2.26 -7.20
N THR A 131 -4.04 2.42 -5.89
CA THR A 131 -3.90 3.71 -5.22
C THR A 131 -2.65 4.47 -5.69
N ALA A 132 -1.50 3.80 -5.68
CA ALA A 132 -0.25 4.39 -6.15
C ALA A 132 -0.29 4.74 -7.65
N SER A 133 -0.88 3.87 -8.48
CA SER A 133 -0.98 4.12 -9.93
C SER A 133 -1.84 5.34 -10.24
N ILE A 134 -2.92 5.59 -9.50
CA ILE A 134 -3.75 6.80 -9.64
C ILE A 134 -2.90 8.05 -9.34
N TYR A 135 -2.17 8.05 -8.22
CA TYR A 135 -1.32 9.17 -7.84
C TYR A 135 -0.23 9.44 -8.89
N PHE A 136 0.54 8.41 -9.28
CA PHE A 136 1.63 8.58 -10.23
C PHE A 136 1.15 8.88 -11.65
N ALA A 137 -0.01 8.36 -12.06
CA ALA A 137 -0.60 8.70 -13.36
C ALA A 137 -0.94 10.19 -13.41
N LYS A 138 -1.60 10.74 -12.38
CA LYS A 138 -1.93 12.17 -12.32
C LYS A 138 -0.68 13.05 -12.23
N LYS A 139 0.34 12.61 -11.48
CA LYS A 139 1.62 13.32 -11.38
C LYS A 139 2.37 13.36 -12.71
N LYS A 140 2.34 12.25 -13.47
CA LYS A 140 3.02 12.15 -14.76
C LYS A 140 2.24 12.80 -15.90
N PHE A 141 0.93 12.75 -15.83
CA PHE A 141 -0.02 13.25 -16.82
C PHE A 141 -1.05 14.14 -16.10
N PRO A 142 -0.72 15.43 -15.85
CA PRO A 142 -1.59 16.34 -15.09
C PRO A 142 -2.98 16.52 -15.70
N GLU A 143 -3.12 16.29 -17.01
CA GLU A 143 -4.38 16.35 -17.75
C GLU A 143 -5.33 15.18 -17.47
N THR A 144 -4.87 14.12 -16.78
CA THR A 144 -5.71 12.94 -16.48
C THR A 144 -6.93 13.36 -15.67
N ASP A 145 -8.12 13.11 -16.21
CA ASP A 145 -9.38 13.41 -15.54
C ASP A 145 -9.75 12.31 -14.53
N LEU A 146 -9.57 12.58 -13.25
CA LEU A 146 -9.95 11.68 -12.16
C LEU A 146 -11.39 11.85 -11.67
N SER A 147 -12.13 12.86 -12.17
CA SER A 147 -13.51 13.14 -11.72
C SER A 147 -14.47 11.97 -11.99
N LYS A 148 -14.21 11.21 -13.06
CA LYS A 148 -14.98 10.03 -13.48
C LYS A 148 -14.47 8.72 -12.90
N VAL A 149 -13.32 8.75 -12.21
CA VAL A 149 -12.72 7.54 -11.64
C VAL A 149 -13.39 7.20 -10.31
N ARG A 150 -13.87 5.96 -10.22
CA ARG A 150 -14.39 5.38 -8.98
C ARG A 150 -13.68 4.05 -8.75
N VAL A 151 -13.29 3.80 -7.50
CA VAL A 151 -12.58 2.57 -7.10
C VAL A 151 -13.44 1.81 -6.11
N PRO A 152 -13.87 0.58 -6.44
CA PRO A 152 -14.60 -0.24 -5.49
C PRO A 152 -13.75 -0.44 -4.23
N ALA A 153 -14.37 -0.28 -3.07
CA ALA A 153 -13.67 -0.44 -1.81
C ALA A 153 -14.49 -1.27 -0.81
N LYS A 154 -13.85 -2.27 -0.22
CA LYS A 154 -14.33 -2.96 0.96
C LYS A 154 -13.59 -2.41 2.17
N ILE A 155 -14.33 -1.87 3.13
CA ILE A 155 -13.79 -1.34 4.38
C ILE A 155 -14.18 -2.30 5.50
N ILE A 156 -13.19 -2.75 6.27
CA ILE A 156 -13.34 -3.66 7.40
C ILE A 156 -13.00 -2.85 8.64
N VAL A 157 -13.99 -2.67 9.52
CA VAL A 157 -13.85 -1.88 10.75
C VAL A 157 -13.64 -2.84 11.90
N MET A 158 -12.50 -2.76 12.53
CA MET A 158 -12.08 -3.66 13.59
C MET A 158 -12.88 -3.37 14.88
N LYS A 159 -13.24 -4.42 15.61
CA LYS A 159 -13.90 -4.35 16.92
C LYS A 159 -13.04 -4.95 18.02
N ALA A 160 -11.91 -5.56 17.65
CA ALA A 160 -11.05 -6.25 18.60
C ALA A 160 -10.51 -5.29 19.66
N GLN A 161 -10.67 -5.65 20.93
CA GLN A 161 -10.10 -4.92 22.06
C GLN A 161 -8.67 -5.39 22.40
N ASP A 162 -8.20 -6.46 21.75
CA ASP A 162 -6.90 -7.09 21.98
C ASP A 162 -6.01 -6.90 20.75
N SER A 163 -4.94 -6.14 20.92
CA SER A 163 -3.96 -5.81 19.89
C SER A 163 -3.39 -7.05 19.16
N ALA A 164 -3.12 -8.14 19.89
CA ALA A 164 -2.57 -9.35 19.28
C ALA A 164 -3.57 -10.07 18.38
N LYS A 165 -4.85 -10.10 18.79
CA LYS A 165 -5.93 -10.67 17.97
C LYS A 165 -6.20 -9.81 16.75
N GLU A 166 -6.13 -8.49 16.91
CA GLU A 166 -6.29 -7.54 15.82
C GLU A 166 -5.18 -7.73 14.75
N GLU A 167 -3.92 -7.79 15.14
CA GLU A 167 -2.81 -8.02 14.22
C GLU A 167 -2.94 -9.36 13.47
N ALA A 168 -3.35 -10.42 14.17
CA ALA A 168 -3.59 -11.72 13.56
C ALA A 168 -4.71 -11.64 12.51
N LEU A 169 -5.81 -10.97 12.83
CA LEU A 169 -6.96 -10.81 11.95
C LEU A 169 -6.60 -9.95 10.73
N VAL A 170 -5.90 -8.84 10.91
CA VAL A 170 -5.41 -8.00 9.79
C VAL A 170 -4.46 -8.77 8.88
N SER A 171 -3.58 -9.60 9.45
CA SER A 171 -2.68 -10.47 8.69
C SER A 171 -3.48 -11.49 7.86
N ASP A 172 -4.50 -12.11 8.43
CA ASP A 172 -5.36 -13.06 7.71
C ASP A 172 -6.18 -12.37 6.62
N ILE A 173 -6.78 -11.22 6.90
CA ILE A 173 -7.51 -10.43 5.91
C ILE A 173 -6.57 -10.08 4.73
N SER A 174 -5.36 -9.61 5.03
CA SER A 174 -4.37 -9.30 3.99
C SER A 174 -4.00 -10.53 3.18
N ARG A 175 -3.76 -11.66 3.84
CA ARG A 175 -3.42 -12.92 3.19
C ARG A 175 -4.53 -13.39 2.25
N PHE A 176 -5.77 -13.44 2.73
CA PHE A 176 -6.89 -13.92 1.94
C PHE A 176 -7.31 -12.93 0.83
N ALA A 177 -7.28 -11.64 1.11
CA ALA A 177 -7.54 -10.62 0.09
C ALA A 177 -6.51 -10.65 -1.06
N ASN A 178 -5.28 -11.07 -0.77
CA ASN A 178 -4.20 -11.18 -1.77
C ASN A 178 -4.03 -12.60 -2.35
N SER A 179 -4.73 -13.61 -1.84
CA SER A 179 -4.57 -15.00 -2.25
C SER A 179 -4.97 -15.28 -3.71
N GLN A 180 -5.80 -14.44 -4.29
CA GLN A 180 -6.19 -14.52 -5.70
C GLN A 180 -5.07 -14.15 -6.68
N ASN A 181 -4.02 -13.49 -6.19
CA ASN A 181 -2.80 -13.26 -6.94
C ASN A 181 -1.71 -14.09 -6.27
N ALA A 182 -0.97 -14.92 -7.00
CA ALA A 182 0.06 -15.81 -6.46
C ALA A 182 1.03 -15.08 -5.49
N VAL A 183 0.66 -14.98 -4.21
CA VAL A 183 1.53 -14.50 -3.13
C VAL A 183 2.52 -15.62 -2.86
N ARG A 184 3.78 -15.38 -3.07
CA ARG A 184 4.81 -16.33 -2.63
C ARG A 184 4.80 -16.37 -1.11
N GLN A 185 4.86 -17.57 -0.54
CA GLN A 185 4.93 -17.77 0.91
C GLN A 185 6.04 -16.93 1.58
N SER A 186 7.12 -16.65 0.83
CA SER A 186 8.19 -15.75 1.24
C SER A 186 7.72 -14.32 1.53
N ASP A 187 6.64 -13.85 0.89
CA ASP A 187 6.17 -12.46 1.07
C ASP A 187 5.40 -12.31 2.39
N LEU A 188 4.75 -13.37 2.85
CA LEU A 188 4.02 -13.40 4.12
C LEU A 188 4.95 -13.29 5.34
N SER A 189 6.21 -13.69 5.21
CA SER A 189 7.20 -13.61 6.28
C SER A 189 7.95 -12.28 6.34
N ALA A 190 7.68 -11.35 5.44
CA ALA A 190 8.45 -10.10 5.32
C ALA A 190 8.50 -9.28 6.62
N ASN A 191 7.42 -9.26 7.39
CA ASN A 191 7.31 -8.46 8.61
C ASN A 191 7.75 -9.20 9.89
N LYS A 192 8.28 -10.44 9.78
CA LYS A 192 8.84 -11.12 10.95
C LYS A 192 10.05 -10.34 11.49
N PRO A 193 10.22 -10.24 12.83
CA PRO A 193 11.30 -9.47 13.45
C PRO A 193 12.68 -9.76 12.88
N PHE A 194 12.97 -11.01 12.60
CA PHE A 194 14.22 -11.44 11.96
C PHE A 194 14.49 -10.71 10.63
N HIS A 195 13.49 -10.69 9.73
CA HIS A 195 13.67 -10.05 8.43
C HIS A 195 13.78 -8.52 8.52
N VAL A 196 13.09 -7.91 9.49
CA VAL A 196 13.20 -6.48 9.78
C VAL A 196 14.60 -6.13 10.26
N GLU A 197 15.17 -6.95 11.13
CA GLU A 197 16.52 -6.74 11.65
C GLU A 197 17.59 -6.93 10.57
N VAL A 198 17.48 -7.97 9.74
CA VAL A 198 18.37 -8.18 8.59
C VAL A 198 18.33 -7.01 7.61
N GLU A 199 17.15 -6.43 7.37
CA GLU A 199 17.02 -5.22 6.53
C GLU A 199 17.79 -4.04 7.13
N LYS A 200 17.63 -3.78 8.43
CA LYS A 200 18.38 -2.72 9.12
C LYS A 200 19.90 -2.95 9.06
N LEU A 201 20.34 -4.16 9.31
CA LEU A 201 21.76 -4.53 9.23
C LEU A 201 22.31 -4.33 7.83
N SER A 202 21.58 -4.71 6.79
CA SER A 202 22.03 -4.56 5.41
C SER A 202 22.34 -3.11 5.03
N LEU A 203 21.62 -2.16 5.61
CA LEU A 203 21.81 -0.71 5.37
C LEU A 203 23.00 -0.13 6.15
N SER A 204 23.48 -0.81 7.19
CA SER A 204 24.57 -0.35 8.04
C SER A 204 25.92 -1.02 7.73
N VAL A 205 25.89 -2.17 7.04
CA VAL A 205 27.10 -2.94 6.72
C VAL A 205 27.58 -2.62 5.32
N TYR A 206 28.82 -2.18 5.20
CA TYR A 206 29.48 -1.97 3.92
C TYR A 206 29.89 -3.28 3.28
N CYS A 207 29.91 -3.30 1.95
CA CYS A 207 30.53 -4.37 1.20
C CYS A 207 32.05 -4.41 1.43
N PRO A 208 32.75 -5.52 1.08
CA PRO A 208 34.21 -5.63 1.23
C PRO A 208 35.02 -4.56 0.51
N ASP A 209 34.44 -3.88 -0.49
CA ASP A 209 35.02 -2.75 -1.20
C ASP A 209 35.05 -1.44 -0.38
N GLY A 210 34.40 -1.43 0.80
CA GLY A 210 34.31 -0.27 1.70
C GLY A 210 33.45 0.89 1.21
N VAL A 211 32.87 0.78 0.02
CA VAL A 211 32.09 1.85 -0.64
C VAL A 211 30.61 1.44 -0.81
N GLY A 212 30.37 0.26 -1.39
CA GLY A 212 29.03 -0.24 -1.65
C GLY A 212 28.37 -0.76 -0.36
N ARG A 213 27.05 -0.71 -0.36
CA ARG A 213 26.23 -1.28 0.72
C ARG A 213 25.43 -2.46 0.20
N TRP A 214 25.11 -3.37 1.12
CA TRP A 214 24.16 -4.42 0.85
C TRP A 214 22.73 -3.87 0.85
N PHE A 215 21.86 -4.52 0.11
CA PHE A 215 20.42 -4.25 0.16
C PHE A 215 19.66 -5.55 0.37
N TYR A 216 19.08 -5.72 1.53
CA TYR A 216 18.20 -6.86 1.78
C TYR A 216 16.79 -6.54 1.29
N GLU A 217 16.41 -7.19 0.21
CA GLU A 217 15.07 -7.06 -0.38
C GLU A 217 14.07 -7.87 0.45
N ARG A 218 13.69 -7.33 1.60
CA ARG A 218 12.72 -7.95 2.51
C ARG A 218 11.37 -8.13 1.83
N ALA A 219 10.92 -7.13 1.10
CA ALA A 219 9.73 -7.17 0.25
C ALA A 219 10.14 -7.21 -1.21
N ALA A 220 9.54 -8.11 -1.99
CA ALA A 220 9.83 -8.23 -3.41
C ALA A 220 9.68 -6.89 -4.12
N GLY A 221 10.73 -6.41 -4.78
CA GLY A 221 10.79 -5.17 -5.53
C GLY A 221 11.07 -3.91 -4.71
N SER A 222 11.27 -3.99 -3.39
CA SER A 222 11.59 -2.83 -2.55
C SER A 222 12.86 -2.09 -2.99
N TYR A 223 13.81 -2.78 -3.60
CA TYR A 223 14.99 -2.18 -4.22
C TYR A 223 14.61 -1.19 -5.34
N ASN A 224 13.75 -1.61 -6.26
CA ASN A 224 13.32 -0.76 -7.36
C ASN A 224 12.47 0.43 -6.86
N THR A 225 11.70 0.24 -5.77
CA THR A 225 10.98 1.35 -5.13
C THR A 225 11.92 2.40 -4.57
N MET A 226 12.91 1.95 -3.85
CA MET A 226 13.92 2.85 -3.31
C MET A 226 14.58 3.65 -4.44
N LEU A 227 14.99 2.99 -5.53
CA LEU A 227 15.56 3.67 -6.69
C LEU A 227 14.59 4.68 -7.34
N ALA A 228 13.32 4.34 -7.46
CA ALA A 228 12.32 5.23 -8.05
C ALA A 228 11.98 6.42 -7.14
N ARG A 229 11.97 6.20 -5.82
CA ARG A 229 11.67 7.25 -4.83
C ARG A 229 12.82 8.23 -4.65
N GLU A 230 14.04 7.72 -4.57
CA GLU A 230 15.22 8.51 -4.21
C GLU A 230 16.01 8.97 -5.44
N GLY A 231 15.98 8.20 -6.53
CA GLY A 231 16.64 8.51 -7.81
C GLY A 231 15.83 9.46 -8.68
N THR A 232 15.44 10.61 -8.14
CA THR A 232 14.57 11.60 -8.82
C THR A 232 15.19 12.27 -10.02
N THR A 233 16.53 12.24 -10.14
CA THR A 233 17.29 12.74 -11.29
C THR A 233 18.24 11.66 -11.80
N PRO A 234 18.69 11.72 -13.09
CA PRO A 234 19.66 10.76 -13.61
C PRO A 234 20.95 10.68 -12.78
N ALA A 235 21.44 11.81 -12.28
CA ALA A 235 22.65 11.86 -11.46
C ALA A 235 22.44 11.17 -10.11
N ARG A 236 21.31 11.43 -9.43
CA ARG A 236 20.94 10.76 -8.16
C ARG A 236 20.75 9.27 -8.36
N LEU A 237 20.07 8.87 -9.44
CA LEU A 237 19.85 7.46 -9.73
C LEU A 237 21.17 6.73 -9.97
N LYS A 238 22.13 7.37 -10.66
CA LYS A 238 23.46 6.81 -10.86
C LYS A 238 24.21 6.66 -9.54
N ALA A 239 24.25 7.71 -8.72
CA ALA A 239 24.89 7.68 -7.41
C ALA A 239 24.28 6.60 -6.47
N LEU A 240 22.95 6.43 -6.47
CA LEU A 240 22.29 5.36 -5.71
C LEU A 240 22.70 3.96 -6.17
N LYS A 241 22.82 3.75 -7.50
CA LYS A 241 23.25 2.46 -8.04
C LYS A 241 24.73 2.18 -7.81
N GLU A 242 25.55 3.20 -7.64
CA GLU A 242 26.94 3.08 -7.23
C GLU A 242 27.04 2.76 -5.72
N ALA A 243 26.28 3.46 -4.88
CA ALA A 243 26.26 3.23 -3.43
C ALA A 243 25.61 1.90 -3.04
N ILE A 244 24.56 1.48 -3.75
CA ILE A 244 23.82 0.24 -3.53
C ILE A 244 23.69 -0.49 -4.89
N PRO A 245 24.74 -1.20 -5.32
CA PRO A 245 24.72 -1.86 -6.63
C PRO A 245 23.67 -2.97 -6.72
N PRO A 246 23.02 -3.17 -7.86
CA PRO A 246 22.05 -4.25 -8.06
C PRO A 246 22.59 -5.64 -7.73
N ALA A 247 23.89 -5.86 -7.98
CA ALA A 247 24.58 -7.12 -7.68
C ALA A 247 24.74 -7.40 -6.17
N ARG A 248 24.50 -6.39 -5.33
CA ARG A 248 24.57 -6.52 -3.86
C ARG A 248 23.19 -6.61 -3.20
N ARG A 249 22.15 -6.78 -4.02
CA ARG A 249 20.81 -7.07 -3.54
C ARG A 249 20.70 -8.54 -3.13
N ILE A 250 20.22 -8.78 -1.91
CA ILE A 250 19.96 -10.10 -1.36
C ILE A 250 18.45 -10.23 -1.15
N THR A 251 17.83 -11.23 -1.78
CA THR A 251 16.42 -11.55 -1.55
C THR A 251 16.27 -12.48 -0.34
N LYS A 252 15.05 -12.64 0.18
CA LYS A 252 14.76 -13.64 1.22
C LYS A 252 15.12 -15.07 0.79
N THR A 253 14.90 -15.38 -0.49
CA THR A 253 15.27 -16.69 -1.05
C THR A 253 16.79 -16.89 -1.08
N ASP A 254 17.54 -15.85 -1.42
CA ASP A 254 18.99 -15.91 -1.42
C ASP A 254 19.51 -16.05 0.01
N LEU A 255 18.97 -15.27 0.95
CA LEU A 255 19.33 -15.41 2.38
C LEU A 255 19.06 -16.83 2.90
N ALA A 256 17.90 -17.41 2.57
CA ALA A 256 17.58 -18.78 2.96
C ALA A 256 18.60 -19.79 2.41
N LYS A 257 19.02 -19.64 1.15
CA LYS A 257 20.06 -20.50 0.56
C LYS A 257 21.40 -20.36 1.28
N TYR A 258 21.78 -19.15 1.64
CA TYR A 258 23.05 -18.94 2.37
C TYR A 258 22.99 -19.54 3.78
N VAL A 259 21.88 -19.39 4.50
CA VAL A 259 21.72 -19.94 5.86
C VAL A 259 21.63 -21.46 5.84
N THR A 260 21.12 -22.09 4.78
CA THR A 260 21.03 -23.55 4.68
C THR A 260 22.32 -24.19 4.14
N ALA A 261 23.22 -23.42 3.55
CA ALA A 261 24.50 -23.88 3.05
C ALA A 261 25.61 -23.88 4.12
N TRP A 262 25.32 -23.31 5.29
CA TRP A 262 26.17 -23.32 6.49
C TRP A 262 25.67 -24.36 7.47
#